data_b0d8a1b343151d0edc6ae4a2cc89fb3f
#
_entry.id   b0d8a1b343151d0edc6ae4a2cc89fb3f
#
_cell.length_a   1.000
_cell.length_b   1.000
_cell.length_c   1.000
_cell.angle_alpha   90.00
_cell.angle_beta   90.00
_cell.angle_gamma   90.00
#
_symmetry.space_group_name_H-M   'P 1'
#
loop_
_entity.id
_entity.type
_entity.pdbx_description
1 polymer ?
#
loop_
_entity_poly.entity_id
_entity_poly.type
_entity_poly.pdbx_seq_one_letter_code
_entity_poly.pdbx_strand_id
1 'polypeptide(L)'
;MKRIVLFIPVLMLLSIVLAGCGYNTIQQNDEAVIAAWCNIEAAYQRRADLIPNLVEVVKGYASHEKETLMAVTEARAKVGKLQIGSDVVNNPEALSKFQAAQGGLSSALSRLMVVVERYPDLKANQNFLDLQHQLEGTENRINVARVRYNDAVRVFNTSIRTFPGNLTNKLLLQLPRREPFKAEAGSEVAPKVKF
;
A
#
# COMPACT_ATOMS: atom_id res chain seq x y z
N MET A 1 -11.84 -40.21 -43.91
CA MET A 1 -12.82 -39.58 -42.97
C MET A 1 -12.65 -40.04 -41.52
N LYS A 2 -12.42 -41.31 -41.18
CA LYS A 2 -12.26 -41.78 -39.79
C LYS A 2 -11.09 -41.12 -39.00
N ARG A 3 -9.99 -40.75 -39.67
CA ARG A 3 -8.84 -40.09 -39.00
C ARG A 3 -9.12 -38.66 -38.62
N ILE A 4 -9.91 -37.91 -39.38
CA ILE A 4 -10.29 -36.51 -39.07
C ILE A 4 -11.22 -36.45 -37.86
N VAL A 5 -12.14 -37.42 -37.71
CA VAL A 5 -13.08 -37.50 -36.58
C VAL A 5 -12.35 -37.72 -35.24
N LEU A 6 -11.17 -38.36 -35.24
CA LEU A 6 -10.37 -38.58 -34.04
C LEU A 6 -9.53 -37.35 -33.66
N PHE A 7 -9.17 -36.49 -34.63
CA PHE A 7 -8.39 -35.28 -34.37
C PHE A 7 -9.19 -34.17 -33.63
N ILE A 8 -10.49 -34.10 -33.87
CA ILE A 8 -11.36 -33.08 -33.25
C ILE A 8 -11.42 -33.24 -31.72
N PRO A 9 -11.71 -34.43 -31.15
CA PRO A 9 -11.73 -34.58 -29.68
C PRO A 9 -10.35 -34.42 -29.03
N VAL A 10 -9.27 -34.82 -29.72
CA VAL A 10 -7.90 -34.61 -29.21
C VAL A 10 -7.55 -33.14 -29.20
N LEU A 11 -7.90 -32.35 -30.20
CA LEU A 11 -7.69 -30.92 -30.26
C LEU A 11 -8.52 -30.19 -29.18
N MET A 12 -9.76 -30.66 -28.95
CA MET A 12 -10.65 -30.13 -27.94
C MET A 12 -10.12 -30.43 -26.50
N LEU A 13 -9.60 -31.64 -26.28
CA LEU A 13 -8.98 -32.01 -25.01
C LEU A 13 -7.70 -31.19 -24.75
N LEU A 14 -6.88 -30.99 -25.77
CA LEU A 14 -5.66 -30.17 -25.69
C LEU A 14 -5.99 -28.71 -25.40
N SER A 15 -7.06 -28.15 -25.96
CA SER A 15 -7.49 -26.77 -25.67
C SER A 15 -7.99 -26.59 -24.23
N ILE A 16 -8.67 -27.58 -23.65
CA ILE A 16 -9.14 -27.59 -22.26
C ILE A 16 -7.96 -27.65 -21.30
N VAL A 17 -6.93 -28.45 -21.57
CA VAL A 17 -5.71 -28.56 -20.75
C VAL A 17 -4.92 -27.26 -20.81
N LEU A 18 -4.80 -26.61 -21.94
CA LEU A 18 -4.11 -25.33 -22.12
C LEU A 18 -4.86 -24.18 -21.42
N ALA A 19 -6.17 -24.16 -21.42
CA ALA A 19 -6.97 -23.16 -20.72
C ALA A 19 -6.88 -23.32 -19.18
N GLY A 20 -6.82 -24.56 -18.68
CA GLY A 20 -6.69 -24.84 -17.25
C GLY A 20 -5.36 -24.42 -16.63
N CYS A 21 -4.27 -24.44 -17.42
CA CYS A 21 -2.92 -24.16 -16.92
C CYS A 21 -2.68 -22.72 -16.44
N GLY A 22 -3.45 -21.74 -16.89
CA GLY A 22 -3.30 -20.33 -16.49
C GLY A 22 -4.29 -19.88 -15.42
N TYR A 23 -5.45 -20.53 -15.31
CA TYR A 23 -6.54 -20.09 -14.43
C TYR A 23 -6.13 -20.03 -12.96
N ASN A 24 -5.66 -21.13 -12.41
CA ASN A 24 -5.27 -21.23 -11.02
C ASN A 24 -4.11 -20.28 -10.68
N THR A 25 -3.15 -20.14 -11.58
CA THR A 25 -2.02 -19.23 -11.39
C THR A 25 -2.48 -17.76 -11.31
N ILE A 26 -3.43 -17.36 -12.17
CA ILE A 26 -3.97 -16.00 -12.13
C ILE A 26 -4.71 -15.76 -10.81
N GLN A 27 -5.55 -16.70 -10.38
CA GLN A 27 -6.27 -16.59 -9.11
C GLN A 27 -5.34 -16.54 -7.91
N GLN A 28 -4.31 -17.38 -7.87
CA GLN A 28 -3.30 -17.35 -6.82
C GLN A 28 -2.55 -16.01 -6.77
N ASN A 29 -2.21 -15.45 -7.93
CA ASN A 29 -1.54 -14.16 -8.01
C ASN A 29 -2.47 -13.00 -7.61
N ASP A 30 -3.77 -13.09 -7.92
CA ASP A 30 -4.76 -12.10 -7.48
C ASP A 30 -4.92 -12.11 -5.95
N GLU A 31 -5.07 -13.29 -5.36
CA GLU A 31 -5.08 -13.47 -3.90
C GLU A 31 -3.80 -12.96 -3.24
N ALA A 32 -2.64 -13.15 -3.88
CA ALA A 32 -1.38 -12.61 -3.36
C ALA A 32 -1.35 -11.08 -3.35
N VAL A 33 -1.98 -10.40 -4.34
CA VAL A 33 -2.13 -8.93 -4.34
C VAL A 33 -3.03 -8.49 -3.18
N ILE A 34 -4.16 -9.18 -2.97
CA ILE A 34 -5.09 -8.88 -1.87
C ILE A 34 -4.39 -9.07 -0.51
N ALA A 35 -3.69 -10.18 -0.32
CA ALA A 35 -2.95 -10.44 0.91
C ALA A 35 -1.85 -9.41 1.17
N ALA A 36 -1.13 -8.99 0.12
CA ALA A 36 -0.13 -7.93 0.24
C ALA A 36 -0.76 -6.57 0.59
N TRP A 37 -1.96 -6.29 0.07
CA TRP A 37 -2.72 -5.09 0.44
C TRP A 37 -3.12 -5.10 1.92
N CYS A 38 -3.64 -6.21 2.45
CA CYS A 38 -3.98 -6.34 3.86
C CYS A 38 -2.78 -6.06 4.79
N ASN A 39 -1.57 -6.46 4.39
CA ASN A 39 -0.35 -6.13 5.14
C ASN A 39 -0.03 -4.62 5.14
N ILE A 40 -0.30 -3.93 4.02
CA ILE A 40 -0.19 -2.47 3.94
C ILE A 40 -1.18 -1.81 4.88
N GLU A 41 -2.44 -2.23 4.81
CA GLU A 41 -3.53 -1.70 5.65
C GLU A 41 -3.21 -1.85 7.13
N ALA A 42 -2.77 -3.04 7.56
CA ALA A 42 -2.37 -3.29 8.93
C ALA A 42 -1.20 -2.40 9.40
N ALA A 43 -0.21 -2.15 8.53
CA ALA A 43 0.91 -1.28 8.85
C ALA A 43 0.49 0.20 8.99
N TYR A 44 -0.38 0.68 8.11
CA TYR A 44 -0.93 2.03 8.19
C TYR A 44 -1.87 2.21 9.39
N GLN A 45 -2.69 1.20 9.71
CA GLN A 45 -3.53 1.21 10.91
C GLN A 45 -2.67 1.35 12.17
N ARG A 46 -1.60 0.54 12.30
CA ARG A 46 -0.67 0.67 13.43
C ARG A 46 -0.08 2.08 13.55
N ARG A 47 0.28 2.72 12.43
CA ARG A 47 0.75 4.11 12.44
C ARG A 47 -0.33 5.06 12.98
N ALA A 48 -1.56 4.91 12.50
CA ALA A 48 -2.68 5.75 12.93
C ALA A 48 -3.02 5.59 14.43
N ASP A 49 -2.81 4.38 14.98
CA ASP A 49 -3.08 4.07 16.39
C ASP A 49 -2.02 4.64 17.34
N LEU A 50 -0.79 4.90 16.86
CA LEU A 50 0.27 5.53 17.66
C LEU A 50 0.07 7.06 17.80
N ILE A 51 -0.62 7.69 16.85
CA ILE A 51 -0.72 9.15 16.78
C ILE A 51 -1.43 9.79 17.99
N PRO A 52 -2.55 9.27 18.52
CA PRO A 52 -3.18 9.87 19.70
C PRO A 52 -2.25 9.94 20.90
N ASN A 53 -1.48 8.88 21.15
CA ASN A 53 -0.52 8.85 22.26
C ASN A 53 0.61 9.86 22.04
N LEU A 54 1.11 9.97 20.80
CA LEU A 54 2.10 10.97 20.44
C LEU A 54 1.58 12.40 20.68
N VAL A 55 0.36 12.69 20.23
CA VAL A 55 -0.28 14.01 20.39
C VAL A 55 -0.44 14.35 21.88
N GLU A 56 -0.88 13.42 22.73
CA GLU A 56 -1.04 13.67 24.16
C GLU A 56 0.31 13.88 24.87
N VAL A 57 1.35 13.13 24.52
CA VAL A 57 2.69 13.35 25.08
C VAL A 57 3.22 14.73 24.67
N VAL A 58 3.14 15.08 23.38
CA VAL A 58 3.62 16.40 22.90
C VAL A 58 2.81 17.54 23.53
N LYS A 59 1.51 17.41 23.65
CA LYS A 59 0.61 18.40 24.27
C LYS A 59 0.98 18.72 25.74
N GLY A 60 1.47 17.71 26.47
CA GLY A 60 1.93 17.89 27.85
C GLY A 60 3.11 18.86 28.00
N TYR A 61 3.95 19.00 26.97
CA TYR A 61 5.15 19.86 26.96
C TYR A 61 5.02 21.09 26.07
N ALA A 62 4.23 20.97 24.98
CA ALA A 62 4.11 21.97 23.94
C ALA A 62 2.63 22.35 23.68
N SER A 63 1.86 22.62 24.73
CA SER A 63 0.41 22.94 24.66
C SER A 63 0.10 24.19 23.85
N HIS A 64 1.07 25.08 23.64
CA HIS A 64 0.92 26.29 22.81
C HIS A 64 0.97 26.01 21.31
N GLU A 65 1.44 24.83 20.88
CA GLU A 65 1.56 24.40 19.47
C GLU A 65 0.23 23.85 18.92
N LYS A 66 -0.87 24.51 19.23
CA LYS A 66 -2.23 24.05 18.94
C LYS A 66 -2.44 23.77 17.45
N GLU A 67 -1.94 24.62 16.57
CA GLU A 67 -2.11 24.49 15.12
C GLU A 67 -1.45 23.19 14.60
N THR A 68 -0.23 22.91 15.03
CA THR A 68 0.50 21.68 14.62
C THR A 68 -0.18 20.43 15.17
N LEU A 69 -0.62 20.43 16.43
CA LEU A 69 -1.34 19.31 17.04
C LEU A 69 -2.69 19.06 16.35
N MET A 70 -3.43 20.14 16.03
CA MET A 70 -4.67 20.04 15.26
C MET A 70 -4.44 19.48 13.87
N ALA A 71 -3.41 19.95 13.15
CA ALA A 71 -3.09 19.48 11.81
C ALA A 71 -2.81 17.96 11.78
N VAL A 72 -2.10 17.42 12.77
CA VAL A 72 -1.86 15.97 12.90
C VAL A 72 -3.16 15.23 13.18
N THR A 73 -3.99 15.72 14.09
CA THR A 73 -5.26 15.10 14.45
C THR A 73 -6.24 15.07 13.25
N GLU A 74 -6.32 16.18 12.52
CA GLU A 74 -7.15 16.28 11.31
C GLU A 74 -6.66 15.37 10.20
N ALA A 75 -5.34 15.32 9.96
CA ALA A 75 -4.75 14.43 8.97
C ALA A 75 -5.05 12.95 9.31
N ARG A 76 -4.92 12.57 10.59
CA ARG A 76 -5.32 11.23 11.07
C ARG A 76 -6.80 10.95 10.83
N ALA A 77 -7.67 11.93 11.15
CA ALA A 77 -9.11 11.77 10.94
C ALA A 77 -9.48 11.62 9.46
N LYS A 78 -8.78 12.30 8.54
CA LYS A 78 -8.96 12.14 7.08
C LYS A 78 -8.61 10.71 6.64
N VAL A 79 -7.49 10.16 7.13
CA VAL A 79 -7.11 8.77 6.86
C VAL A 79 -8.16 7.80 7.39
N GLY A 80 -8.63 7.97 8.63
CA GLY A 80 -9.63 7.09 9.24
C GLY A 80 -11.03 7.12 8.60
N LYS A 81 -11.35 8.19 7.85
CA LYS A 81 -12.61 8.30 7.10
C LYS A 81 -12.58 7.55 5.76
N LEU A 82 -11.41 7.22 5.26
CA LEU A 82 -11.29 6.43 4.05
C LEU A 82 -11.59 4.98 4.42
N GLN A 83 -12.77 4.49 4.02
CA GLN A 83 -13.07 3.07 4.10
C GLN A 83 -12.23 2.36 3.03
N ILE A 84 -11.18 1.70 3.49
CA ILE A 84 -10.20 1.07 2.61
C ILE A 84 -10.32 -0.42 2.81
N GLY A 85 -11.10 -1.06 1.94
CA GLY A 85 -11.16 -2.51 1.84
C GLY A 85 -10.28 -3.02 0.69
N SER A 86 -10.29 -4.32 0.48
CA SER A 86 -9.61 -4.98 -0.66
C SER A 86 -10.04 -4.43 -2.03
N ASP A 87 -11.18 -3.74 -2.12
CA ASP A 87 -11.68 -3.10 -3.35
C ASP A 87 -10.74 -2.00 -3.89
N VAL A 88 -9.89 -1.42 -3.04
CA VAL A 88 -8.90 -0.40 -3.44
C VAL A 88 -7.92 -0.94 -4.49
N VAL A 89 -7.56 -2.23 -4.44
CA VAL A 89 -6.66 -2.84 -5.43
C VAL A 89 -7.26 -2.86 -6.84
N ASN A 90 -8.59 -2.70 -6.94
CA ASN A 90 -9.35 -2.65 -8.19
C ASN A 90 -9.68 -1.22 -8.64
N ASN A 91 -9.42 -0.21 -7.78
CA ASN A 91 -9.84 1.16 -8.00
C ASN A 91 -8.64 2.13 -7.92
N PRO A 92 -8.07 2.52 -9.08
CA PRO A 92 -6.91 3.43 -9.13
C PRO A 92 -7.16 4.78 -8.46
N GLU A 93 -8.40 5.28 -8.53
CA GLU A 93 -8.77 6.56 -7.90
C GLU A 93 -8.79 6.44 -6.36
N ALA A 94 -9.35 5.34 -5.84
CA ALA A 94 -9.35 5.06 -4.41
C ALA A 94 -7.91 4.90 -3.87
N LEU A 95 -7.04 4.18 -4.60
CA LEU A 95 -5.64 4.04 -4.28
C LEU A 95 -4.93 5.40 -4.25
N SER A 96 -5.18 6.26 -5.24
CA SER A 96 -4.59 7.60 -5.31
C SER A 96 -5.05 8.49 -4.14
N LYS A 97 -6.34 8.47 -3.79
CA LYS A 97 -6.89 9.20 -2.63
C LYS A 97 -6.26 8.71 -1.32
N PHE A 98 -6.09 7.39 -1.19
CA PHE A 98 -5.41 6.80 -0.04
C PHE A 98 -3.96 7.29 0.08
N GLN A 99 -3.19 7.22 -1.01
CA GLN A 99 -1.80 7.69 -1.04
C GLN A 99 -1.71 9.18 -0.67
N ALA A 100 -2.59 10.02 -1.22
CA ALA A 100 -2.63 11.45 -0.91
C ALA A 100 -2.93 11.72 0.57
N ALA A 101 -3.88 11.01 1.17
CA ALA A 101 -4.21 11.16 2.58
C ALA A 101 -3.06 10.71 3.49
N GLN A 102 -2.40 9.60 3.16
CA GLN A 102 -1.24 9.10 3.89
C GLN A 102 -0.04 10.04 3.78
N GLY A 103 0.20 10.64 2.60
CA GLY A 103 1.23 11.69 2.40
C GLY A 103 0.93 12.95 3.22
N GLY A 104 -0.34 13.36 3.30
CA GLY A 104 -0.77 14.46 4.16
C GLY A 104 -0.48 14.22 5.64
N LEU A 105 -0.71 12.98 6.11
CA LEU A 105 -0.39 12.59 7.48
C LEU A 105 1.12 12.58 7.74
N SER A 106 1.91 12.03 6.82
CA SER A 106 3.38 12.05 6.91
C SER A 106 3.93 13.49 6.98
N SER A 107 3.38 14.39 6.18
CA SER A 107 3.77 15.82 6.19
C SER A 107 3.41 16.52 7.51
N ALA A 108 2.25 16.18 8.10
CA ALA A 108 1.85 16.73 9.39
C ALA A 108 2.75 16.22 10.54
N LEU A 109 3.08 14.91 10.53
CA LEU A 109 4.01 14.32 11.49
C LEU A 109 5.42 14.92 11.36
N SER A 110 5.91 15.12 10.14
CA SER A 110 7.23 15.77 9.92
C SER A 110 7.28 17.18 10.52
N ARG A 111 6.21 17.96 10.35
CA ARG A 111 6.10 19.29 10.99
C ARG A 111 6.08 19.21 12.50
N LEU A 112 5.39 18.23 13.07
CA LEU A 112 5.39 18.00 14.52
C LEU A 112 6.81 17.70 15.02
N MET A 113 7.59 16.87 14.30
CA MET A 113 8.97 16.57 14.69
C MET A 113 9.87 17.81 14.67
N VAL A 114 9.68 18.72 13.70
CA VAL A 114 10.41 20.02 13.71
C VAL A 114 10.03 20.88 14.93
N VAL A 115 8.78 20.86 15.36
CA VAL A 115 8.35 21.56 16.58
C VAL A 115 9.03 20.99 17.81
N VAL A 116 9.11 19.67 17.94
CA VAL A 116 9.73 18.96 19.08
C VAL A 116 11.17 19.40 19.31
N GLU A 117 11.93 19.72 18.26
CA GLU A 117 13.31 20.21 18.37
C GLU A 117 13.44 21.49 19.25
N ARG A 118 12.38 22.27 19.40
CA ARG A 118 12.33 23.49 20.23
C ARG A 118 12.04 23.21 21.70
N TYR A 119 11.73 21.97 22.06
CA TYR A 119 11.34 21.56 23.43
C TYR A 119 12.30 20.47 23.94
N PRO A 120 13.45 20.85 24.55
CA PRO A 120 14.46 19.87 24.97
C PRO A 120 13.95 18.85 25.99
N ASP A 121 13.08 19.27 26.92
CA ASP A 121 12.50 18.36 27.91
C ASP A 121 11.58 17.30 27.30
N LEU A 122 10.83 17.66 26.26
CA LEU A 122 10.03 16.73 25.48
C LEU A 122 10.93 15.76 24.72
N LYS A 123 11.96 16.26 24.05
CA LYS A 123 12.91 15.46 23.28
C LYS A 123 13.64 14.43 24.15
N ALA A 124 13.88 14.75 25.43
CA ALA A 124 14.49 13.85 26.41
C ALA A 124 13.49 12.91 27.11
N ASN A 125 12.18 13.08 26.87
CA ASN A 125 11.15 12.28 27.52
C ASN A 125 11.14 10.84 26.96
N GLN A 126 11.24 9.84 27.85
CA GLN A 126 11.33 8.43 27.46
C GLN A 126 10.09 7.96 26.67
N ASN A 127 8.89 8.37 27.08
CA ASN A 127 7.66 7.98 26.37
C ASN A 127 7.62 8.55 24.94
N PHE A 128 8.14 9.78 24.75
CA PHE A 128 8.26 10.37 23.41
C PHE A 128 9.26 9.59 22.56
N LEU A 129 10.44 9.27 23.10
CA LEU A 129 11.46 8.48 22.38
C LEU A 129 10.94 7.10 21.97
N ASP A 130 10.23 6.43 22.87
CA ASP A 130 9.64 5.11 22.58
C ASP A 130 8.59 5.19 21.47
N LEU A 131 7.74 6.21 21.47
CA LEU A 131 6.76 6.47 20.42
C LEU A 131 7.41 6.81 19.08
N GLN A 132 8.48 7.63 19.11
CA GLN A 132 9.26 7.94 17.92
C GLN A 132 9.87 6.68 17.31
N HIS A 133 10.52 5.84 18.10
CA HIS A 133 11.07 4.55 17.61
C HIS A 133 9.99 3.61 17.05
N GLN A 134 8.81 3.58 17.67
CA GLN A 134 7.70 2.78 17.15
C GLN A 134 7.18 3.34 15.83
N LEU A 135 7.12 4.65 15.65
CA LEU A 135 6.72 5.29 14.39
C LEU A 135 7.75 5.03 13.29
N GLU A 136 9.05 5.18 13.57
CA GLU A 136 10.14 4.86 12.64
C GLU A 136 10.10 3.38 12.22
N GLY A 137 9.93 2.47 13.18
CA GLY A 137 9.78 1.05 12.90
C GLY A 137 8.52 0.73 12.08
N THR A 138 7.44 1.49 12.27
CA THR A 138 6.21 1.33 11.50
C THR A 138 6.39 1.85 10.08
N GLU A 139 7.09 2.98 9.88
CA GLU A 139 7.40 3.51 8.55
C GLU A 139 8.24 2.52 7.73
N ASN A 140 9.24 1.88 8.35
CA ASN A 140 10.01 0.82 7.71
C ASN A 140 9.11 -0.37 7.29
N ARG A 141 8.15 -0.77 8.12
CA ARG A 141 7.18 -1.83 7.78
C ARG A 141 6.29 -1.42 6.62
N ILE A 142 5.81 -0.17 6.59
CA ILE A 142 5.03 0.39 5.47
C ILE A 142 5.83 0.30 4.18
N ASN A 143 7.10 0.71 4.18
CA ASN A 143 7.96 0.67 3.01
C ASN A 143 8.17 -0.77 2.51
N VAL A 144 8.43 -1.72 3.40
CA VAL A 144 8.56 -3.14 3.04
C VAL A 144 7.23 -3.70 2.48
N ALA A 145 6.10 -3.34 3.10
CA ALA A 145 4.79 -3.79 2.64
C ALA A 145 4.46 -3.22 1.24
N ARG A 146 4.78 -1.94 0.97
CA ARG A 146 4.63 -1.32 -0.36
C ARG A 146 5.45 -2.03 -1.44
N VAL A 147 6.71 -2.38 -1.13
CA VAL A 147 7.56 -3.13 -2.06
C VAL A 147 6.94 -4.50 -2.36
N ARG A 148 6.52 -5.25 -1.34
CA ARG A 148 5.87 -6.56 -1.51
C ARG A 148 4.58 -6.47 -2.32
N TYR A 149 3.77 -5.45 -2.09
CA TYR A 149 2.56 -5.20 -2.87
C TYR A 149 2.90 -4.93 -4.35
N ASN A 150 3.87 -4.07 -4.62
CA ASN A 150 4.29 -3.77 -5.98
C ASN A 150 4.84 -5.02 -6.71
N ASP A 151 5.54 -5.89 -6.00
CA ASP A 151 5.99 -7.16 -6.55
C ASP A 151 4.83 -8.10 -6.87
N ALA A 152 3.85 -8.22 -5.96
CA ALA A 152 2.64 -9.02 -6.19
C ALA A 152 1.85 -8.47 -7.40
N VAL A 153 1.65 -7.15 -7.47
CA VAL A 153 1.02 -6.48 -8.62
C VAL A 153 1.77 -6.75 -9.92
N ARG A 154 3.09 -6.69 -9.91
CA ARG A 154 3.92 -7.00 -11.09
C ARG A 154 3.71 -8.44 -11.54
N VAL A 155 3.75 -9.40 -10.62
CA VAL A 155 3.55 -10.83 -10.91
C VAL A 155 2.15 -11.08 -11.46
N PHE A 156 1.11 -10.54 -10.81
CA PHE A 156 -0.27 -10.63 -11.28
C PHE A 156 -0.43 -10.03 -12.68
N ASN A 157 0.00 -8.78 -12.88
CA ASN A 157 -0.10 -8.11 -14.18
C ASN A 157 0.64 -8.86 -15.29
N THR A 158 1.74 -9.52 -14.97
CA THR A 158 2.46 -10.37 -15.91
C THR A 158 1.65 -11.62 -16.25
N SER A 159 1.08 -12.30 -15.24
CA SER A 159 0.32 -13.54 -15.44
C SER A 159 -0.91 -13.36 -16.35
N ILE A 160 -1.60 -12.21 -16.26
CA ILE A 160 -2.75 -11.91 -17.14
C ILE A 160 -2.36 -11.43 -18.55
N ARG A 161 -1.07 -11.19 -18.82
CA ARG A 161 -0.57 -10.67 -20.10
C ARG A 161 0.28 -11.64 -20.89
N THR A 162 0.84 -12.65 -20.25
CA THR A 162 1.68 -13.67 -20.89
C THR A 162 0.88 -14.90 -21.23
N PHE A 163 1.28 -15.60 -22.30
CA PHE A 163 0.68 -16.87 -22.69
C PHE A 163 1.04 -17.97 -21.65
N PRO A 164 0.11 -18.86 -21.28
CA PRO A 164 -1.28 -18.98 -21.76
C PRO A 164 -2.29 -18.10 -20.98
N GLY A 165 -1.88 -17.45 -19.89
CA GLY A 165 -2.75 -16.70 -18.99
C GLY A 165 -3.52 -15.54 -19.66
N ASN A 166 -2.93 -14.88 -20.65
CA ASN A 166 -3.59 -13.81 -21.40
C ASN A 166 -4.87 -14.30 -22.11
N LEU A 167 -4.86 -15.53 -22.62
CA LEU A 167 -6.02 -16.13 -23.25
C LEU A 167 -7.09 -16.47 -22.21
N THR A 168 -6.67 -17.08 -21.09
CA THR A 168 -7.55 -17.40 -19.97
C THR A 168 -8.20 -16.13 -19.39
N ASN A 169 -7.41 -15.07 -19.19
CA ASN A 169 -7.95 -13.81 -18.68
C ASN A 169 -8.95 -13.18 -19.67
N LYS A 170 -8.61 -13.14 -20.96
CA LYS A 170 -9.47 -12.55 -21.99
C LYS A 170 -10.82 -13.26 -22.15
N LEU A 171 -10.83 -14.60 -22.04
CA LEU A 171 -12.02 -15.41 -22.32
C LEU A 171 -12.86 -15.70 -21.07
N LEU A 172 -12.24 -15.83 -19.89
CA LEU A 172 -12.89 -16.34 -18.69
C LEU A 172 -12.95 -15.34 -17.54
N LEU A 173 -11.82 -14.65 -17.25
CA LEU A 173 -11.70 -13.87 -16.01
C LEU A 173 -11.95 -12.37 -16.20
N GLN A 174 -11.50 -11.80 -17.31
CA GLN A 174 -11.62 -10.38 -17.65
C GLN A 174 -11.12 -9.43 -16.55
N LEU A 175 -10.11 -9.87 -15.77
CA LEU A 175 -9.54 -9.08 -14.68
C LEU A 175 -8.71 -7.91 -15.22
N PRO A 176 -8.92 -6.69 -14.70
CA PRO A 176 -8.14 -5.53 -15.08
C PRO A 176 -6.73 -5.59 -14.47
N ARG A 177 -5.83 -4.78 -15.00
CA ARG A 177 -4.51 -4.57 -14.40
C ARG A 177 -4.65 -3.88 -13.05
N ARG A 178 -3.82 -4.30 -12.10
CA ARG A 178 -3.69 -3.66 -10.80
C ARG A 178 -2.69 -2.51 -10.87
N GLU A 179 -2.97 -1.41 -10.17
CA GLU A 179 -2.06 -0.27 -10.09
C GLU A 179 -1.05 -0.46 -8.95
N PRO A 180 0.25 -0.23 -9.20
CA PRO A 180 1.26 -0.23 -8.16
C PRO A 180 1.20 1.07 -7.34
N PHE A 181 1.76 1.04 -6.13
CA PHE A 181 2.10 2.26 -5.42
C PHE A 181 3.13 3.05 -6.23
N LYS A 182 2.85 4.32 -6.43
CA LYS A 182 3.79 5.26 -7.05
C LYS A 182 4.68 5.89 -5.98
N ALA A 183 5.89 6.28 -6.39
CA ALA A 183 6.72 7.13 -5.57
C ALA A 183 6.01 8.48 -5.31
N GLU A 184 6.24 9.09 -4.17
CA GLU A 184 5.70 10.42 -3.89
C GLU A 184 6.27 11.44 -4.90
N ALA A 185 5.43 12.35 -5.37
CA ALA A 185 5.86 13.40 -6.29
C ALA A 185 6.97 14.23 -5.62
N GLY A 186 8.12 14.36 -6.29
CA GLY A 186 9.29 15.08 -5.77
C GLY A 186 10.36 14.18 -5.15
N SER A 187 10.12 12.88 -4.94
CA SER A 187 11.15 11.93 -4.47
C SER A 187 12.24 11.64 -5.51
N GLU A 188 12.04 12.08 -6.75
CA GLU A 188 12.98 11.91 -7.87
C GLU A 188 14.19 12.87 -7.79
N VAL A 189 14.07 13.93 -6.99
CA VAL A 189 15.13 14.94 -6.85
C VAL A 189 15.88 14.68 -5.55
N ALA A 190 17.11 14.18 -5.67
CA ALA A 190 18.00 14.06 -4.52
C ALA A 190 18.19 15.43 -3.85
N PRO A 191 18.07 15.56 -2.51
CA PRO A 191 18.29 16.81 -1.83
C PRO A 191 19.73 17.28 -2.07
N LYS A 192 19.89 18.53 -2.56
CA LYS A 192 21.22 19.14 -2.71
C LYS A 192 21.77 19.45 -1.32
N VAL A 193 22.71 18.66 -0.87
CA VAL A 193 23.46 18.96 0.36
C VAL A 193 24.36 20.15 0.04
N LYS A 194 24.12 21.29 0.69
CA LYS A 194 25.05 22.42 0.71
C LYS A 194 25.82 22.32 2.02
N PHE A 195 27.12 22.14 1.92
CA PHE A 195 28.05 22.28 3.03
C PHE A 195 28.39 23.75 3.24
#